data_0a98916718a0dac5fa89e7a9d0af0d4d
#
_entry.id   0a98916718a0dac5fa89e7a9d0af0d4d
#
_cell.length_a   1.000
_cell.length_b   1.000
_cell.length_c   1.000
_cell.angle_alpha   90.00
_cell.angle_beta   90.00
_cell.angle_gamma   90.00
#
_symmetry.space_group_name_H-M   'P 1'
#
loop_
_entity.id
_entity.type
_entity.pdbx_description
1 polymer ?
#
loop_
_entity_poly.entity_id
_entity_poly.type
_entity_poly.pdbx_seq_one_letter_code
_entity_poly.pdbx_strand_id
1 'polypeptide(L)'
;MIETVDDIKTIANVGTGTMGHAITLQFALAGYPVHLVGRGEASLEKAMKAIRSDAEDFAEAGLLKDGDTLDAVLARITGYADYASGVADVDFVIESVAENLDIKKSVWVEVEHAAPKDAILSTNTSGLSPTALQSVMGHSERFVVAHFWNPAQLMPLVEVVPGEKTDPKVVDITFDLMAKIGKKPAKIKKESLGFVGNRLQLAVLREAFYIVQQGIADAATVDDVMKYSLGRRWNLVGPIASIDLGGLDVFYNISTYLFDDMDNGTGPSPLLAEKVKEGNLGAKTGQGFFSWQGEDGKRIIETRNKSLLRALKDDAADAAAAQA
;
A
#
# COMPACT_ATOMS: atom_id res chain seq x y z
N MET A 1 -9.50 0.13 -26.89
CA MET A 1 -9.45 1.06 -25.75
C MET A 1 -10.12 0.37 -24.57
N ILE A 2 -9.52 0.43 -23.38
CA ILE A 2 -10.12 -0.15 -22.17
C ILE A 2 -11.30 0.72 -21.75
N GLU A 3 -12.49 0.14 -21.78
CA GLU A 3 -13.74 0.82 -21.50
C GLU A 3 -14.28 0.51 -20.10
N THR A 4 -14.02 -0.69 -19.61
CA THR A 4 -14.48 -1.21 -18.34
C THR A 4 -13.40 -2.04 -17.66
N VAL A 5 -13.59 -2.36 -16.39
CA VAL A 5 -12.71 -3.27 -15.64
C VAL A 5 -12.67 -4.69 -16.25
N ASP A 6 -13.70 -5.08 -16.99
CA ASP A 6 -13.78 -6.40 -17.61
C ASP A 6 -12.92 -6.54 -18.88
N ASP A 7 -12.46 -5.43 -19.44
CA ASP A 7 -11.51 -5.41 -20.55
C ASP A 7 -10.08 -5.72 -20.09
N ILE A 8 -9.77 -5.54 -18.79
CA ILE A 8 -8.46 -5.85 -18.22
C ILE A 8 -8.33 -7.35 -18.04
N LYS A 9 -7.38 -7.98 -18.76
CA LYS A 9 -7.12 -9.41 -18.73
C LYS A 9 -5.72 -9.74 -18.20
N THR A 10 -4.72 -8.94 -18.54
CA THR A 10 -3.32 -9.17 -18.19
C THR A 10 -2.73 -7.95 -17.51
N ILE A 11 -1.98 -8.17 -16.45
CA ILE A 11 -1.42 -7.10 -15.61
C ILE A 11 0.10 -7.23 -15.57
N ALA A 12 0.82 -6.12 -15.71
CA ALA A 12 2.24 -6.07 -15.40
C ALA A 12 2.49 -5.34 -14.09
N ASN A 13 3.33 -5.91 -13.23
CA ASN A 13 3.91 -5.21 -12.10
C ASN A 13 5.40 -4.96 -12.35
N VAL A 14 5.78 -3.69 -12.45
CA VAL A 14 7.15 -3.24 -12.70
C VAL A 14 7.84 -2.96 -11.37
N GLY A 15 8.70 -3.88 -10.94
CA GLY A 15 9.42 -3.83 -9.68
C GLY A 15 9.27 -5.13 -8.88
N THR A 16 10.38 -5.61 -8.33
CA THR A 16 10.51 -6.90 -7.62
C THR A 16 10.78 -6.74 -6.12
N GLY A 17 10.62 -5.50 -5.60
CA GLY A 17 10.87 -5.17 -4.20
C GLY A 17 9.76 -5.65 -3.25
N THR A 18 9.80 -5.15 -2.01
CA THR A 18 8.83 -5.49 -0.94
C THR A 18 7.37 -5.23 -1.33
N MET A 19 7.09 -4.16 -2.07
CA MET A 19 5.74 -3.91 -2.56
C MET A 19 5.46 -4.72 -3.83
N GLY A 20 6.43 -4.81 -4.74
CA GLY A 20 6.22 -5.43 -6.04
C GLY A 20 5.86 -6.92 -5.97
N HIS A 21 6.58 -7.72 -5.17
CA HIS A 21 6.21 -9.15 -5.03
C HIS A 21 4.82 -9.32 -4.43
N ALA A 22 4.47 -8.52 -3.43
CA ALA A 22 3.18 -8.60 -2.74
C ALA A 22 2.00 -8.15 -3.61
N ILE A 23 2.18 -7.09 -4.42
CA ILE A 23 1.18 -6.63 -5.40
C ILE A 23 1.01 -7.68 -6.51
N THR A 24 2.11 -8.25 -7.01
CA THR A 24 2.05 -9.35 -8.00
C THR A 24 1.22 -10.52 -7.47
N LEU A 25 1.49 -10.96 -6.23
CA LEU A 25 0.70 -12.02 -5.60
C LEU A 25 -0.78 -11.65 -5.51
N GLN A 26 -1.10 -10.41 -5.12
CA GLN A 26 -2.49 -9.96 -4.96
C GLN A 26 -3.29 -10.12 -6.26
N PHE A 27 -2.72 -9.75 -7.40
CA PHE A 27 -3.37 -9.92 -8.70
C PHE A 27 -3.48 -11.40 -9.11
N ALA A 28 -2.44 -12.21 -8.84
CA ALA A 28 -2.46 -13.64 -9.12
C ALA A 28 -3.52 -14.38 -8.26
N LEU A 29 -3.66 -14.04 -6.98
CA LEU A 29 -4.73 -14.54 -6.10
C LEU A 29 -6.12 -14.15 -6.62
N ALA A 30 -6.23 -12.98 -7.23
CA ALA A 30 -7.47 -12.54 -7.86
C ALA A 30 -7.78 -13.23 -9.21
N GLY A 31 -6.86 -14.06 -9.72
CA GLY A 31 -7.06 -14.87 -10.93
C GLY A 31 -6.49 -14.25 -12.21
N TYR A 32 -5.77 -13.13 -12.12
CA TYR A 32 -5.16 -12.50 -13.29
C TYR A 32 -3.83 -13.15 -13.68
N PRO A 33 -3.52 -13.34 -14.98
CA PRO A 33 -2.16 -13.46 -15.47
C PRO A 33 -1.36 -12.21 -15.11
N VAL A 34 -0.16 -12.38 -14.56
CA VAL A 34 0.67 -11.27 -14.08
C VAL A 34 2.09 -11.38 -14.62
N HIS A 35 2.57 -10.33 -15.24
CA HIS A 35 3.94 -10.15 -15.62
C HIS A 35 4.69 -9.48 -14.47
N LEU A 36 5.61 -10.21 -13.84
CA LEU A 36 6.52 -9.65 -12.84
C LEU A 36 7.78 -9.15 -13.53
N VAL A 37 7.93 -7.83 -13.61
CA VAL A 37 9.01 -7.20 -14.38
C VAL A 37 10.11 -6.72 -13.45
N GLY A 38 11.32 -7.26 -13.63
CA GLY A 38 12.51 -6.95 -12.84
C GLY A 38 13.67 -6.46 -13.71
N ARG A 39 14.81 -6.15 -13.06
CA ARG A 39 16.03 -5.72 -13.74
C ARG A 39 17.03 -6.87 -13.97
N GLY A 40 16.59 -8.12 -13.85
CA GLY A 40 17.42 -9.31 -14.06
C GLY A 40 16.95 -10.51 -13.24
N GLU A 41 17.42 -11.69 -13.63
CA GLU A 41 17.01 -12.99 -13.11
C GLU A 41 17.13 -13.11 -11.57
N ALA A 42 18.23 -12.66 -10.97
CA ALA A 42 18.43 -12.75 -9.51
C ALA A 42 17.36 -11.99 -8.72
N SER A 43 16.87 -10.86 -9.24
CA SER A 43 15.81 -10.08 -8.60
C SER A 43 14.44 -10.76 -8.75
N LEU A 44 14.20 -11.41 -9.88
CA LEU A 44 13.01 -12.21 -10.15
C LEU A 44 12.95 -13.45 -9.27
N GLU A 45 14.05 -14.21 -9.19
CA GLU A 45 14.13 -15.39 -8.30
C GLU A 45 13.86 -15.03 -6.84
N LYS A 46 14.45 -13.93 -6.35
CA LYS A 46 14.20 -13.46 -4.98
C LYS A 46 12.74 -13.10 -4.75
N ALA A 47 12.12 -12.40 -5.71
CA ALA A 47 10.71 -12.04 -5.61
C ALA A 47 9.80 -13.26 -5.67
N MET A 48 10.07 -14.23 -6.56
CA MET A 48 9.30 -15.47 -6.66
C MET A 48 9.38 -16.32 -5.39
N LYS A 49 10.52 -16.33 -4.69
CA LYS A 49 10.63 -16.99 -3.38
C LYS A 49 9.73 -16.33 -2.32
N ALA A 50 9.71 -14.99 -2.30
CA ALA A 50 8.84 -14.24 -1.38
C ALA A 50 7.35 -14.45 -1.72
N ILE A 51 6.99 -14.40 -3.00
CA ILE A 51 5.64 -14.67 -3.50
C ILE A 51 5.17 -16.07 -3.08
N ARG A 52 6.01 -17.09 -3.24
CA ARG A 52 5.66 -18.47 -2.83
C ARG A 52 5.40 -18.55 -1.34
N SER A 53 6.27 -17.97 -0.52
CA SER A 53 6.11 -17.98 0.94
C SER A 53 4.82 -17.28 1.37
N ASP A 54 4.52 -16.10 0.80
CA ASP A 54 3.28 -15.39 1.11
C ASP A 54 2.03 -16.15 0.59
N ALA A 55 2.11 -16.81 -0.56
CA ALA A 55 1.03 -17.62 -1.10
C ALA A 55 0.76 -18.88 -0.27
N GLU A 56 1.78 -19.47 0.35
CA GLU A 56 1.65 -20.57 1.33
C GLU A 56 0.86 -20.11 2.55
N ASP A 57 1.13 -18.91 3.08
CA ASP A 57 0.37 -18.32 4.19
C ASP A 57 -1.12 -18.14 3.84
N PHE A 58 -1.43 -17.72 2.60
CA PHE A 58 -2.82 -17.59 2.12
C PHE A 58 -3.50 -18.96 1.98
N ALA A 59 -2.78 -19.97 1.47
CA ALA A 59 -3.30 -21.34 1.35
C ALA A 59 -3.60 -21.94 2.72
N GLU A 60 -2.68 -21.81 3.69
CA GLU A 60 -2.87 -22.27 5.08
C GLU A 60 -4.03 -21.57 5.78
N ALA A 61 -4.23 -20.29 5.50
CA ALA A 61 -5.35 -19.51 6.04
C ALA A 61 -6.70 -19.87 5.37
N GLY A 62 -6.72 -20.63 4.28
CA GLY A 62 -7.92 -20.94 3.51
C GLY A 62 -8.49 -19.72 2.76
N LEU A 63 -7.60 -18.86 2.25
CA LEU A 63 -7.94 -17.63 1.53
C LEU A 63 -7.67 -17.70 0.02
N LEU A 64 -7.37 -18.89 -0.51
CA LEU A 64 -7.37 -19.10 -1.96
C LEU A 64 -8.81 -19.11 -2.47
N LYS A 65 -9.01 -18.68 -3.72
CA LYS A 65 -10.32 -18.81 -4.38
C LYS A 65 -10.75 -20.27 -4.48
N ASP A 66 -12.06 -20.50 -4.46
CA ASP A 66 -12.61 -21.83 -4.65
C ASP A 66 -12.10 -22.48 -5.95
N GLY A 67 -11.55 -23.68 -5.82
CA GLY A 67 -10.95 -24.43 -6.92
C GLY A 67 -9.50 -24.07 -7.26
N ASP A 68 -8.92 -23.04 -6.65
CA ASP A 68 -7.51 -22.69 -6.81
C ASP A 68 -6.61 -23.57 -5.91
N THR A 69 -5.43 -23.87 -6.45
CA THR A 69 -4.32 -24.46 -5.70
C THR A 69 -3.16 -23.47 -5.64
N LEU A 70 -2.24 -23.66 -4.71
CA LEU A 70 -1.00 -22.87 -4.63
C LEU A 70 -0.27 -22.83 -5.98
N ASP A 71 -0.11 -23.99 -6.63
CA ASP A 71 0.59 -24.07 -7.90
C ASP A 71 -0.19 -23.38 -9.03
N ALA A 72 -1.53 -23.40 -9.02
CA ALA A 72 -2.33 -22.67 -9.99
C ALA A 72 -2.17 -21.15 -9.84
N VAL A 73 -2.12 -20.64 -8.61
CA VAL A 73 -1.85 -19.20 -8.34
C VAL A 73 -0.46 -18.81 -8.83
N LEU A 74 0.56 -19.60 -8.51
CA LEU A 74 1.94 -19.32 -8.92
C LEU A 74 2.14 -19.43 -10.44
N ALA A 75 1.44 -20.33 -11.11
CA ALA A 75 1.49 -20.50 -12.56
C ALA A 75 0.93 -19.29 -13.34
N ARG A 76 0.17 -18.39 -12.70
CA ARG A 76 -0.30 -17.14 -13.32
C ARG A 76 0.81 -16.08 -13.43
N ILE A 77 1.96 -16.28 -12.80
CA ILE A 77 3.02 -15.28 -12.73
C ILE A 77 4.15 -15.66 -13.67
N THR A 78 4.46 -14.75 -14.60
CA THR A 78 5.59 -14.88 -15.53
C THR A 78 6.61 -13.78 -15.26
N GLY A 79 7.89 -14.15 -15.08
CA GLY A 79 8.98 -13.21 -14.86
C GLY A 79 9.55 -12.66 -16.17
N TYR A 80 9.83 -11.35 -16.19
CA TYR A 80 10.49 -10.65 -17.30
C TYR A 80 11.67 -9.85 -16.78
N ALA A 81 12.82 -9.98 -17.44
CA ALA A 81 14.07 -9.31 -17.02
C ALA A 81 14.27 -7.91 -17.65
N ASP A 82 13.35 -7.48 -18.50
CA ASP A 82 13.35 -6.17 -19.15
C ASP A 82 11.93 -5.60 -19.24
N TYR A 83 11.85 -4.26 -19.36
CA TYR A 83 10.54 -3.57 -19.39
C TYR A 83 9.82 -3.80 -20.71
N ALA A 84 10.56 -3.78 -21.82
CA ALA A 84 9.95 -3.81 -23.16
C ALA A 84 9.13 -5.07 -23.39
N SER A 85 9.70 -6.24 -23.05
CA SER A 85 8.96 -7.52 -23.19
C SER A 85 7.91 -7.70 -22.10
N GLY A 86 8.18 -7.20 -20.89
CA GLY A 86 7.29 -7.39 -19.75
C GLY A 86 5.98 -6.61 -19.80
N VAL A 87 5.92 -5.52 -20.59
CA VAL A 87 4.72 -4.66 -20.67
C VAL A 87 4.10 -4.60 -22.07
N ALA A 88 4.61 -5.36 -23.05
CA ALA A 88 4.22 -5.21 -24.46
C ALA A 88 2.78 -5.63 -24.78
N ASP A 89 2.18 -6.52 -24.00
CA ASP A 89 0.89 -7.16 -24.25
C ASP A 89 -0.01 -7.19 -23.00
N VAL A 90 0.03 -6.12 -22.20
CA VAL A 90 -0.76 -6.01 -20.97
C VAL A 90 -1.79 -4.90 -21.06
N ASP A 91 -2.84 -5.01 -20.24
CA ASP A 91 -3.93 -4.04 -20.20
C ASP A 91 -3.75 -3.02 -19.06
N PHE A 92 -3.05 -3.42 -18.00
CA PHE A 92 -2.80 -2.59 -16.83
C PHE A 92 -1.36 -2.76 -16.34
N VAL A 93 -0.66 -1.65 -16.13
CA VAL A 93 0.69 -1.63 -15.57
C VAL A 93 0.65 -0.96 -14.22
N ILE A 94 1.24 -1.62 -13.20
CA ILE A 94 1.52 -0.98 -11.91
C ILE A 94 3.02 -0.93 -11.65
N GLU A 95 3.55 0.24 -11.35
CA GLU A 95 4.96 0.44 -11.05
C GLU A 95 5.20 0.47 -9.54
N SER A 96 6.18 -0.31 -9.07
CA SER A 96 6.56 -0.51 -7.68
C SER A 96 8.08 -0.43 -7.48
N VAL A 97 8.78 0.42 -8.26
CA VAL A 97 10.23 0.65 -8.11
C VAL A 97 10.54 1.58 -6.94
N ALA A 98 11.83 1.87 -6.71
CA ALA A 98 12.28 2.72 -5.60
C ALA A 98 11.54 4.08 -5.58
N GLU A 99 11.20 4.56 -4.37
CA GLU A 99 10.48 5.82 -4.15
C GLU A 99 11.41 7.01 -4.34
N ASN A 100 11.71 7.27 -5.61
CA ASN A 100 12.55 8.39 -6.08
C ASN A 100 11.97 8.92 -7.40
N LEU A 101 11.74 10.24 -7.46
CA LEU A 101 11.06 10.86 -8.58
C LEU A 101 11.79 10.67 -9.92
N ASP A 102 13.12 10.81 -9.92
CA ASP A 102 13.92 10.72 -11.14
C ASP A 102 13.99 9.28 -11.65
N ILE A 103 14.11 8.30 -10.73
CA ILE A 103 14.08 6.88 -11.08
C ILE A 103 12.73 6.54 -11.68
N LYS A 104 11.62 6.94 -11.04
CA LYS A 104 10.28 6.68 -11.55
C LYS A 104 10.04 7.34 -12.91
N LYS A 105 10.47 8.57 -13.09
CA LYS A 105 10.39 9.25 -14.40
C LYS A 105 11.13 8.50 -15.49
N SER A 106 12.37 8.04 -15.21
CA SER A 106 13.14 7.25 -16.16
C SER A 106 12.44 5.95 -16.53
N VAL A 107 11.92 5.23 -15.55
CA VAL A 107 11.16 3.99 -15.78
C VAL A 107 9.91 4.25 -16.59
N TRP A 108 9.16 5.33 -16.31
CA TRP A 108 7.92 5.63 -17.03
C TRP A 108 8.15 5.99 -18.49
N VAL A 109 9.27 6.62 -18.86
CA VAL A 109 9.63 6.87 -20.28
C VAL A 109 9.78 5.54 -21.03
N GLU A 110 10.44 4.55 -20.44
CA GLU A 110 10.66 3.24 -21.07
C GLU A 110 9.36 2.41 -21.10
N VAL A 111 8.65 2.35 -19.98
CA VAL A 111 7.40 1.58 -19.84
C VAL A 111 6.30 2.13 -20.74
N GLU A 112 6.09 3.45 -20.78
CA GLU A 112 5.07 4.04 -21.64
C GLU A 112 5.35 3.78 -23.14
N HIS A 113 6.62 3.83 -23.53
CA HIS A 113 7.02 3.56 -24.91
C HIS A 113 6.71 2.13 -25.34
N ALA A 114 6.85 1.17 -24.44
CA ALA A 114 6.69 -0.27 -24.72
C ALA A 114 5.25 -0.77 -24.51
N ALA A 115 4.50 -0.18 -23.58
CA ALA A 115 3.14 -0.61 -23.26
C ALA A 115 2.15 -0.29 -24.38
N PRO A 116 1.09 -1.09 -24.55
CA PRO A 116 -0.01 -0.78 -25.46
C PRO A 116 -0.56 0.62 -25.22
N LYS A 117 -0.95 1.32 -26.30
CA LYS A 117 -1.41 2.72 -26.22
C LYS A 117 -2.67 2.92 -25.37
N ASP A 118 -3.47 1.90 -25.23
CA ASP A 118 -4.71 1.89 -24.46
C ASP A 118 -4.58 1.21 -23.08
N ALA A 119 -3.42 0.68 -22.74
CA ALA A 119 -3.16 0.16 -21.41
C ALA A 119 -3.22 1.28 -20.36
N ILE A 120 -3.83 1.01 -19.21
CA ILE A 120 -3.83 1.92 -18.06
C ILE A 120 -2.46 1.81 -17.35
N LEU A 121 -1.85 2.95 -17.06
CA LEU A 121 -0.58 3.05 -16.38
C LEU A 121 -0.78 3.53 -14.94
N SER A 122 -0.24 2.80 -13.97
CA SER A 122 -0.45 3.10 -12.56
C SER A 122 0.86 3.04 -11.78
N THR A 123 1.03 3.92 -10.80
CA THR A 123 2.16 3.89 -9.88
C THR A 123 1.71 3.59 -8.46
N ASN A 124 2.53 2.83 -7.73
CA ASN A 124 2.34 2.57 -6.30
C ASN A 124 3.12 3.58 -5.43
N THR A 125 3.40 4.77 -5.93
CA THR A 125 4.06 5.80 -5.12
C THR A 125 3.28 6.11 -3.85
N SER A 126 3.99 6.32 -2.73
CA SER A 126 3.38 6.60 -1.42
C SER A 126 3.08 8.09 -1.20
N GLY A 127 3.60 8.98 -2.04
CA GLY A 127 3.42 10.42 -1.80
C GLY A 127 4.05 11.35 -2.82
N LEU A 128 4.72 10.82 -3.85
CA LEU A 128 5.20 11.64 -4.96
C LEU A 128 4.00 12.12 -5.79
N SER A 129 4.10 13.34 -6.32
CA SER A 129 3.06 13.93 -7.15
C SER A 129 2.86 13.13 -8.45
N PRO A 130 1.66 12.59 -8.72
CA PRO A 130 1.34 11.97 -10.00
C PRO A 130 1.46 12.97 -11.16
N THR A 131 1.12 14.23 -10.97
CA THR A 131 1.31 15.29 -11.96
C THR A 131 2.79 15.48 -12.32
N ALA A 132 3.70 15.38 -11.34
CA ALA A 132 5.12 15.45 -11.60
C ALA A 132 5.63 14.22 -12.39
N LEU A 133 5.04 13.04 -12.20
CA LEU A 133 5.32 11.85 -13.00
C LEU A 133 4.73 11.96 -14.42
N GLN A 134 3.53 12.50 -14.56
CA GLN A 134 2.90 12.78 -15.84
C GLN A 134 3.73 13.70 -16.75
N SER A 135 4.63 14.50 -16.19
CA SER A 135 5.45 15.48 -16.95
C SER A 135 6.37 14.85 -17.99
N VAL A 136 6.68 13.56 -17.89
CA VAL A 136 7.56 12.84 -18.84
C VAL A 136 6.79 11.91 -19.77
N MET A 137 5.45 11.88 -19.68
CA MET A 137 4.59 10.98 -20.43
C MET A 137 3.94 11.67 -21.63
N GLY A 138 3.86 10.97 -22.74
CA GLY A 138 3.19 11.41 -23.95
C GLY A 138 1.66 11.30 -23.89
N HIS A 139 1.16 10.28 -23.16
CA HIS A 139 -0.27 9.95 -22.98
C HIS A 139 -0.62 9.88 -21.49
N SER A 140 -0.44 11.01 -20.82
CA SER A 140 -0.59 11.12 -19.36
C SER A 140 -2.05 11.03 -18.88
N GLU A 141 -3.03 11.08 -19.77
CA GLU A 141 -4.47 10.92 -19.46
C GLU A 141 -4.80 9.51 -18.96
N ARG A 142 -4.00 8.51 -19.32
CA ARG A 142 -4.15 7.12 -18.89
C ARG A 142 -3.36 6.75 -17.64
N PHE A 143 -2.76 7.74 -16.96
CA PHE A 143 -1.92 7.53 -15.80
C PHE A 143 -2.63 7.89 -14.50
N VAL A 144 -2.52 7.02 -13.47
CA VAL A 144 -3.16 7.16 -12.18
C VAL A 144 -2.27 6.59 -11.07
N VAL A 145 -2.47 6.99 -9.82
CA VAL A 145 -1.90 6.31 -8.66
C VAL A 145 -2.85 5.23 -8.17
N ALA A 146 -2.32 4.03 -7.90
CA ALA A 146 -2.96 3.00 -7.09
C ALA A 146 -2.02 2.66 -5.93
N HIS A 147 -2.18 3.37 -4.82
CA HIS A 147 -1.30 3.29 -3.65
C HIS A 147 -1.74 2.16 -2.73
N PHE A 148 -1.02 1.05 -2.77
CA PHE A 148 -1.17 -0.07 -1.83
C PHE A 148 -0.43 0.20 -0.53
N TRP A 149 -0.97 -0.31 0.56
CA TRP A 149 -0.36 -0.24 1.89
C TRP A 149 0.45 -1.50 2.22
N ASN A 150 1.59 -1.32 2.88
CA ASN A 150 2.47 -2.43 3.26
C ASN A 150 1.98 -3.17 4.52
N PRO A 151 1.87 -4.51 4.52
CA PRO A 151 2.13 -5.47 3.43
C PRO A 151 0.98 -5.47 2.40
N ALA A 152 1.31 -5.33 1.10
CA ALA A 152 0.30 -5.08 0.07
C ALA A 152 -0.72 -6.22 -0.09
N GLN A 153 -0.31 -7.47 0.11
CA GLN A 153 -1.19 -8.63 0.07
C GLN A 153 -2.14 -8.71 1.28
N LEU A 154 -1.76 -8.14 2.44
CA LEU A 154 -2.51 -8.22 3.69
C LEU A 154 -3.36 -6.99 3.99
N MET A 155 -2.97 -5.82 3.49
CA MET A 155 -3.70 -4.57 3.74
C MET A 155 -4.80 -4.36 2.69
N PRO A 156 -6.06 -4.15 3.12
CA PRO A 156 -7.17 -4.02 2.17
C PRO A 156 -7.20 -2.67 1.44
N LEU A 157 -6.73 -1.58 2.05
CA LEU A 157 -6.83 -0.24 1.46
C LEU A 157 -5.96 -0.08 0.22
N VAL A 158 -6.55 0.51 -0.84
CA VAL A 158 -5.82 1.09 -1.97
C VAL A 158 -6.36 2.50 -2.22
N GLU A 159 -5.49 3.51 -2.18
CA GLU A 159 -5.86 4.89 -2.53
C GLU A 159 -5.71 5.09 -4.04
N VAL A 160 -6.78 5.46 -4.72
CA VAL A 160 -6.78 5.78 -6.16
C VAL A 160 -6.74 7.30 -6.32
N VAL A 161 -5.63 7.83 -6.85
CA VAL A 161 -5.36 9.27 -6.87
C VAL A 161 -5.08 9.75 -8.28
N PRO A 162 -5.87 10.70 -8.83
CA PRO A 162 -5.59 11.30 -10.13
C PRO A 162 -4.39 12.25 -10.07
N GLY A 163 -3.66 12.35 -11.18
CA GLY A 163 -2.86 13.53 -11.49
C GLY A 163 -3.71 14.56 -12.22
N GLU A 164 -3.14 15.72 -12.51
CA GLU A 164 -3.86 16.83 -13.15
C GLU A 164 -4.46 16.47 -14.52
N LYS A 165 -3.79 15.58 -15.27
CA LYS A 165 -4.21 15.18 -16.62
C LYS A 165 -4.92 13.83 -16.68
N THR A 166 -5.11 13.15 -15.54
CA THR A 166 -5.74 11.83 -15.52
C THR A 166 -7.19 11.91 -15.99
N ASP A 167 -7.57 11.07 -16.94
CA ASP A 167 -8.96 10.90 -17.36
C ASP A 167 -9.79 10.33 -16.18
N PRO A 168 -10.92 10.95 -15.82
CA PRO A 168 -11.80 10.43 -14.77
C PRO A 168 -12.21 8.95 -14.97
N LYS A 169 -12.35 8.50 -16.22
CA LYS A 169 -12.65 7.11 -16.55
C LYS A 169 -11.54 6.16 -16.11
N VAL A 170 -10.28 6.57 -16.24
CA VAL A 170 -9.11 5.79 -15.77
C VAL A 170 -9.15 5.62 -14.26
N VAL A 171 -9.56 6.67 -13.54
CA VAL A 171 -9.76 6.60 -12.08
C VAL A 171 -10.86 5.60 -11.73
N ASP A 172 -11.99 5.64 -12.44
CA ASP A 172 -13.13 4.74 -12.20
C ASP A 172 -12.78 3.30 -12.49
N ILE A 173 -12.16 3.00 -13.64
CA ILE A 173 -11.73 1.64 -14.00
C ILE A 173 -10.69 1.11 -13.00
N THR A 174 -9.73 1.94 -12.59
CA THR A 174 -8.73 1.55 -11.60
C THR A 174 -9.38 1.25 -10.25
N PHE A 175 -10.34 2.08 -9.81
CA PHE A 175 -11.10 1.84 -8.61
C PHE A 175 -11.84 0.49 -8.67
N ASP A 176 -12.54 0.23 -9.77
CA ASP A 176 -13.29 -1.01 -9.98
C ASP A 176 -12.35 -2.23 -10.04
N LEU A 177 -11.15 -2.08 -10.65
CA LEU A 177 -10.13 -3.13 -10.65
C LEU A 177 -9.67 -3.46 -9.23
N MET A 178 -9.39 -2.45 -8.42
CA MET A 178 -8.98 -2.67 -7.03
C MET A 178 -10.09 -3.34 -6.21
N ALA A 179 -11.35 -2.95 -6.40
CA ALA A 179 -12.49 -3.63 -5.78
C ALA A 179 -12.61 -5.09 -6.25
N LYS A 180 -12.46 -5.34 -7.54
CA LYS A 180 -12.57 -6.67 -8.16
C LYS A 180 -11.50 -7.64 -7.67
N ILE A 181 -10.31 -7.16 -7.32
CA ILE A 181 -9.24 -7.97 -6.70
C ILE A 181 -9.38 -8.12 -5.18
N GLY A 182 -10.52 -7.74 -4.60
CA GLY A 182 -10.81 -7.89 -3.17
C GLY A 182 -10.24 -6.81 -2.27
N LYS A 183 -9.75 -5.68 -2.83
CA LYS A 183 -9.31 -4.53 -2.04
C LYS A 183 -10.49 -3.62 -1.67
N LYS A 184 -10.26 -2.71 -0.73
CA LYS A 184 -11.17 -1.62 -0.35
C LYS A 184 -10.62 -0.31 -0.90
N PRO A 185 -10.91 0.03 -2.18
CA PRO A 185 -10.36 1.23 -2.79
C PRO A 185 -11.01 2.49 -2.25
N ALA A 186 -10.22 3.57 -2.16
CA ALA A 186 -10.67 4.90 -1.81
C ALA A 186 -10.32 5.88 -2.94
N LYS A 187 -11.33 6.54 -3.53
CA LYS A 187 -11.11 7.60 -4.54
C LYS A 187 -10.69 8.88 -3.83
N ILE A 188 -9.49 9.37 -4.15
CA ILE A 188 -9.01 10.67 -3.68
C ILE A 188 -9.34 11.72 -4.76
N LYS A 189 -10.04 12.78 -4.37
CA LYS A 189 -10.56 13.76 -5.33
C LYS A 189 -9.48 14.66 -5.95
N LYS A 190 -8.37 14.84 -5.24
CA LYS A 190 -7.29 15.76 -5.62
C LYS A 190 -5.98 15.26 -5.07
N GLU A 191 -4.92 15.31 -5.87
CA GLU A 191 -3.57 14.99 -5.38
C GLU A 191 -3.16 15.90 -4.21
N SER A 192 -2.47 15.33 -3.28
CA SER A 192 -1.79 16.02 -2.18
C SER A 192 -0.60 15.19 -1.75
N LEU A 193 0.45 15.82 -1.25
CA LEU A 193 1.62 15.09 -0.72
C LEU A 193 1.18 14.14 0.40
N GLY A 194 1.53 12.85 0.25
CA GLY A 194 1.19 11.79 1.22
C GLY A 194 -0.28 11.36 1.20
N PHE A 195 -1.06 11.82 0.23
CA PHE A 195 -2.48 11.49 0.04
C PHE A 195 -3.31 11.67 1.32
N VAL A 196 -4.23 10.75 1.65
CA VAL A 196 -5.01 10.82 2.90
C VAL A 196 -4.35 9.99 3.99
N GLY A 197 -4.02 8.75 3.70
CA GLY A 197 -3.55 7.80 4.71
C GLY A 197 -2.22 8.19 5.35
N ASN A 198 -1.18 8.55 4.55
CA ASN A 198 0.09 8.99 5.09
C ASN A 198 -0.03 10.32 5.87
N ARG A 199 -0.92 11.22 5.46
CA ARG A 199 -1.17 12.46 6.21
C ARG A 199 -1.72 12.16 7.60
N LEU A 200 -2.71 11.26 7.71
CA LEU A 200 -3.27 10.84 8.99
C LEU A 200 -2.21 10.11 9.84
N GLN A 201 -1.47 9.18 9.23
CA GLN A 201 -0.41 8.45 9.92
C GLN A 201 0.66 9.39 10.47
N LEU A 202 1.14 10.35 9.67
CA LEU A 202 2.18 11.29 10.12
C LEU A 202 1.67 12.29 11.14
N ALA A 203 0.40 12.67 11.11
CA ALA A 203 -0.20 13.51 12.16
C ALA A 203 -0.18 12.78 13.52
N VAL A 204 -0.56 11.49 13.54
CA VAL A 204 -0.48 10.65 14.75
C VAL A 204 0.97 10.46 15.19
N LEU A 205 1.89 10.15 14.27
CA LEU A 205 3.29 9.92 14.61
C LEU A 205 3.99 11.18 15.12
N ARG A 206 3.65 12.36 14.61
CA ARG A 206 4.19 13.63 15.10
C ARG A 206 3.91 13.79 16.59
N GLU A 207 2.67 13.61 17.00
CA GLU A 207 2.27 13.69 18.40
C GLU A 207 2.85 12.53 19.23
N ALA A 208 2.87 11.31 18.71
CA ALA A 208 3.46 10.16 19.39
C ALA A 208 4.95 10.37 19.73
N PHE A 209 5.73 10.93 18.80
CA PHE A 209 7.13 11.27 19.07
C PHE A 209 7.27 12.43 20.07
N TYR A 210 6.39 13.41 20.01
CA TYR A 210 6.38 14.52 20.95
C TYR A 210 6.11 14.04 22.37
N ILE A 211 5.12 13.20 22.59
CA ILE A 211 4.82 12.59 23.90
C ILE A 211 6.05 11.88 24.48
N VAL A 212 6.76 11.09 23.67
CA VAL A 212 7.98 10.39 24.10
C VAL A 212 9.11 11.39 24.40
N GLN A 213 9.29 12.40 23.56
CA GLN A 213 10.33 13.40 23.69
C GLN A 213 10.14 14.28 24.93
N GLN A 214 8.91 14.61 25.28
CA GLN A 214 8.56 15.37 26.48
C GLN A 214 8.56 14.53 27.77
N GLY A 215 8.81 13.20 27.65
CA GLY A 215 8.79 12.30 28.79
C GLY A 215 7.41 12.09 29.43
N ILE A 216 6.34 12.38 28.67
CA ILE A 216 4.96 12.14 29.13
C ILE A 216 4.72 10.63 29.25
N ALA A 217 5.21 9.84 28.27
CA ALA A 217 5.18 8.38 28.29
C ALA A 217 6.36 7.81 27.47
N ASP A 218 6.73 6.56 27.71
CA ASP A 218 7.67 5.84 26.84
C ASP A 218 7.00 5.32 25.56
N ALA A 219 7.81 4.89 24.58
CA ALA A 219 7.32 4.42 23.30
C ALA A 219 6.38 3.20 23.41
N ALA A 220 6.64 2.29 24.38
CA ALA A 220 5.81 1.11 24.59
C ALA A 220 4.42 1.49 25.11
N THR A 221 4.36 2.43 26.04
CA THR A 221 3.10 2.96 26.57
C THR A 221 2.30 3.70 25.50
N VAL A 222 2.94 4.52 24.65
CA VAL A 222 2.26 5.18 23.51
C VAL A 222 1.65 4.16 22.56
N ASP A 223 2.40 3.10 22.20
CA ASP A 223 1.91 2.02 21.35
C ASP A 223 0.73 1.28 21.98
N ASP A 224 0.78 0.99 23.28
CA ASP A 224 -0.30 0.29 23.98
C ASP A 224 -1.56 1.15 24.09
N VAL A 225 -1.43 2.45 24.38
CA VAL A 225 -2.57 3.38 24.36
C VAL A 225 -3.21 3.38 22.98
N MET A 226 -2.42 3.47 21.91
CA MET A 226 -2.97 3.43 20.55
C MET A 226 -3.67 2.11 20.24
N LYS A 227 -3.03 0.94 20.49
CA LYS A 227 -3.58 -0.40 20.21
C LYS A 227 -4.89 -0.69 20.94
N TYR A 228 -4.95 -0.32 22.23
CA TYR A 228 -6.08 -0.69 23.09
C TYR A 228 -7.17 0.39 23.19
N SER A 229 -7.00 1.54 22.52
CA SER A 229 -8.00 2.60 22.45
C SER A 229 -8.37 2.98 21.01
N LEU A 230 -7.69 4.00 20.46
CA LEU A 230 -8.03 4.58 19.16
C LEU A 230 -7.96 3.55 18.02
N GLY A 231 -6.86 2.81 17.92
CA GLY A 231 -6.65 1.81 16.86
C GLY A 231 -7.72 0.72 16.89
N ARG A 232 -8.13 0.29 18.08
CA ARG A 232 -9.16 -0.73 18.24
C ARG A 232 -10.55 -0.24 17.80
N ARG A 233 -10.88 1.03 18.07
CA ARG A 233 -12.18 1.62 17.73
C ARG A 233 -12.24 2.08 16.27
N TRP A 234 -11.16 2.71 15.79
CA TRP A 234 -11.10 3.26 14.43
C TRP A 234 -11.07 2.18 13.34
N ASN A 235 -10.74 0.94 13.70
CA ASN A 235 -10.92 -0.20 12.83
C ASN A 235 -12.39 -0.50 12.49
N LEU A 236 -13.33 -0.16 13.41
CA LEU A 236 -14.76 -0.41 13.24
C LEU A 236 -15.50 0.81 12.68
N VAL A 237 -15.15 1.99 13.20
CA VAL A 237 -15.73 3.27 12.80
C VAL A 237 -14.60 4.27 12.66
N GLY A 238 -14.35 4.83 11.50
CA GLY A 238 -13.26 5.76 11.27
C GLY A 238 -13.24 6.96 12.25
N PRO A 239 -12.17 7.79 12.24
CA PRO A 239 -12.01 8.88 13.22
C PRO A 239 -13.16 9.90 13.19
N ILE A 240 -13.70 10.25 12.01
CA ILE A 240 -14.79 11.23 11.89
C ILE A 240 -16.11 10.66 12.46
N ALA A 241 -16.51 9.45 12.06
CA ALA A 241 -17.71 8.81 12.60
C ALA A 241 -17.59 8.56 14.12
N SER A 242 -16.37 8.32 14.60
CA SER A 242 -16.10 8.14 16.03
C SER A 242 -16.39 9.38 16.86
N ILE A 243 -16.12 10.59 16.34
CA ILE A 243 -16.44 11.85 17.05
C ILE A 243 -17.93 12.20 16.94
N ASP A 244 -18.61 11.85 15.83
CA ASP A 244 -20.06 11.97 15.74
C ASP A 244 -20.77 11.13 16.83
N LEU A 245 -20.30 9.92 17.07
CA LEU A 245 -20.82 9.05 18.13
C LEU A 245 -20.51 9.58 19.55
N GLY A 246 -19.40 10.31 19.70
CA GLY A 246 -18.96 10.85 21.00
C GLY A 246 -19.50 12.24 21.32
N GLY A 247 -20.13 12.91 20.36
CA GLY A 247 -20.61 14.29 20.48
C GLY A 247 -19.59 15.33 19.98
N LEU A 248 -19.97 16.06 18.93
CA LEU A 248 -19.09 17.06 18.31
C LEU A 248 -18.77 18.23 19.24
N ASP A 249 -19.70 18.60 20.10
CA ASP A 249 -19.53 19.63 21.14
C ASP A 249 -18.44 19.26 22.15
N VAL A 250 -18.38 17.99 22.55
CA VAL A 250 -17.35 17.46 23.45
C VAL A 250 -15.96 17.61 22.81
N PHE A 251 -15.82 17.14 21.57
CA PHE A 251 -14.54 17.23 20.85
C PHE A 251 -14.16 18.67 20.50
N TYR A 252 -15.12 19.52 20.17
CA TYR A 252 -14.88 20.95 20.00
C TYR A 252 -14.29 21.56 21.30
N ASN A 253 -14.92 21.33 22.43
CA ASN A 253 -14.46 21.86 23.70
C ASN A 253 -13.06 21.36 24.08
N ILE A 254 -12.76 20.07 23.87
CA ILE A 254 -11.42 19.51 24.11
C ILE A 254 -10.39 20.17 23.19
N SER A 255 -10.71 20.39 21.93
CA SER A 255 -9.78 20.98 20.96
C SER A 255 -9.42 22.44 21.28
N THR A 256 -10.28 23.18 21.98
CA THR A 256 -10.03 24.60 22.33
C THR A 256 -8.86 24.83 23.28
N TYR A 257 -8.45 23.81 24.03
CA TYR A 257 -7.30 23.91 24.93
C TYR A 257 -6.18 22.93 24.61
N LEU A 258 -6.50 21.79 24.01
CA LEU A 258 -5.51 20.72 23.80
C LEU A 258 -4.60 21.00 22.59
N PHE A 259 -5.11 21.64 21.55
CA PHE A 259 -4.29 21.93 20.36
C PHE A 259 -3.11 22.87 20.64
N ASP A 260 -3.22 23.73 21.63
CA ASP A 260 -2.11 24.62 22.03
C ASP A 260 -0.96 23.86 22.71
N ASP A 261 -1.23 22.70 23.31
CA ASP A 261 -0.26 21.85 24.02
C ASP A 261 0.34 20.75 23.13
N MET A 262 -0.29 20.44 21.98
CA MET A 262 0.17 19.41 21.05
C MET A 262 1.29 19.91 20.14
N ASP A 263 2.07 18.96 19.57
CA ASP A 263 3.13 19.30 18.61
C ASP A 263 2.58 19.93 17.32
N ASN A 264 3.05 21.13 17.01
CA ASN A 264 2.78 21.88 15.78
C ASN A 264 4.02 22.02 14.87
N GLY A 265 5.08 21.25 15.12
CA GLY A 265 6.32 21.26 14.38
C GLY A 265 6.12 20.94 12.88
N THR A 266 6.92 21.58 12.04
CA THR A 266 6.84 21.43 10.56
C THR A 266 7.94 20.54 9.98
N GLY A 267 8.87 20.04 10.81
CA GLY A 267 9.98 19.17 10.42
C GLY A 267 9.89 17.76 11.03
N PRO A 268 10.84 16.89 10.66
CA PRO A 268 10.98 15.59 11.31
C PRO A 268 11.25 15.73 12.82
N SER A 269 10.67 14.85 13.63
CA SER A 269 10.98 14.79 15.06
C SER A 269 12.49 14.62 15.28
N PRO A 270 13.14 15.40 16.19
CA PRO A 270 14.53 15.21 16.58
C PRO A 270 14.83 13.77 17.03
N LEU A 271 13.89 13.15 17.76
CA LEU A 271 14.01 11.77 18.21
C LEU A 271 14.10 10.77 17.04
N LEU A 272 13.29 10.98 15.99
CA LEU A 272 13.37 10.16 14.77
C LEU A 272 14.68 10.41 14.00
N ALA A 273 15.09 11.67 13.89
CA ALA A 273 16.32 12.06 13.21
C ALA A 273 17.58 11.45 13.87
N GLU A 274 17.61 11.40 15.21
CA GLU A 274 18.67 10.75 15.97
C GLU A 274 18.77 9.24 15.65
N LYS A 275 17.64 8.52 15.67
CA LYS A 275 17.58 7.09 15.31
C LYS A 275 18.13 6.82 13.91
N VAL A 276 17.75 7.65 12.95
CA VAL A 276 18.26 7.53 11.57
C VAL A 276 19.76 7.79 11.51
N LYS A 277 20.27 8.82 12.20
CA LYS A 277 21.71 9.14 12.27
C LYS A 277 22.53 8.01 12.91
N GLU A 278 21.99 7.35 13.91
CA GLU A 278 22.60 6.18 14.57
C GLU A 278 22.57 4.91 13.71
N GLY A 279 21.86 4.88 12.59
CA GLY A 279 21.64 3.70 11.77
C GLY A 279 20.62 2.72 12.34
N ASN A 280 19.86 3.13 13.37
CA ASN A 280 18.80 2.35 14.02
C ASN A 280 17.49 2.45 13.20
N LEU A 281 17.44 1.77 12.05
CA LEU A 281 16.36 1.89 11.07
C LEU A 281 15.19 0.89 11.30
N GLY A 282 15.00 0.44 12.53
CA GLY A 282 13.96 -0.53 12.88
C GLY A 282 14.26 -1.95 12.43
N ALA A 283 13.26 -2.67 11.95
CA ALA A 283 13.40 -4.07 11.54
C ALA A 283 14.45 -4.29 10.43
N LYS A 284 14.73 -3.29 9.60
CA LYS A 284 15.77 -3.35 8.55
C LYS A 284 17.18 -3.60 9.10
N THR A 285 17.48 -3.05 10.27
CA THR A 285 18.81 -3.14 10.92
C THR A 285 18.76 -3.91 12.23
N GLY A 286 17.57 -4.42 12.61
CA GLY A 286 17.34 -5.15 13.84
C GLY A 286 17.16 -4.28 15.09
N GLN A 287 17.33 -2.97 14.99
CA GLN A 287 17.19 -2.03 16.08
C GLN A 287 16.51 -0.73 15.62
N GLY A 288 15.59 -0.20 16.43
CA GLY A 288 14.90 1.07 16.25
C GLY A 288 14.49 1.64 17.59
N PHE A 289 13.24 2.06 17.76
CA PHE A 289 12.64 2.32 19.08
C PHE A 289 12.53 1.02 19.89
N PHE A 290 12.36 -0.10 19.20
CA PHE A 290 12.34 -1.45 19.78
C PHE A 290 13.44 -2.32 19.16
N SER A 291 13.76 -3.41 19.86
CA SER A 291 14.61 -4.48 19.30
C SER A 291 13.77 -5.38 18.38
N TRP A 292 14.31 -5.65 17.19
CA TRP A 292 13.72 -6.53 16.17
C TRP A 292 14.61 -7.74 15.89
N GLN A 293 15.62 -7.96 16.76
CA GLN A 293 16.57 -9.04 16.62
C GLN A 293 16.03 -10.36 17.20
N GLY A 294 16.57 -11.48 16.68
CA GLY A 294 16.26 -12.81 17.19
C GLY A 294 14.82 -13.26 16.97
N GLU A 295 14.39 -14.21 17.78
CA GLU A 295 13.06 -14.83 17.67
C GLU A 295 11.91 -13.89 18.08
N ASP A 296 12.16 -12.95 19.00
CA ASP A 296 11.12 -12.02 19.45
C ASP A 296 10.70 -11.06 18.33
N GLY A 297 11.65 -10.52 17.57
CA GLY A 297 11.35 -9.67 16.43
C GLY A 297 10.57 -10.41 15.34
N LYS A 298 10.97 -11.65 15.03
CA LYS A 298 10.24 -12.50 14.08
C LYS A 298 8.83 -12.80 14.56
N ARG A 299 8.65 -13.17 15.83
CA ARG A 299 7.34 -13.48 16.43
C ARG A 299 6.36 -12.30 16.34
N ILE A 300 6.83 -11.06 16.53
CA ILE A 300 5.98 -9.86 16.40
C ILE A 300 5.47 -9.74 14.96
N ILE A 301 6.35 -9.90 13.96
CA ILE A 301 6.00 -9.82 12.54
C ILE A 301 5.01 -10.92 12.17
N GLU A 302 5.28 -12.16 12.56
CA GLU A 302 4.41 -13.31 12.30
C GLU A 302 3.03 -13.13 12.96
N THR A 303 3.01 -12.68 14.22
CA THR A 303 1.75 -12.44 14.95
C THR A 303 0.91 -11.37 14.26
N ARG A 304 1.54 -10.27 13.80
CA ARG A 304 0.88 -9.24 13.01
C ARG A 304 0.31 -9.82 11.71
N ASN A 305 1.10 -10.55 10.94
CA ASN A 305 0.67 -11.11 9.67
C ASN A 305 -0.49 -12.11 9.85
N LYS A 306 -0.41 -13.00 10.83
CA LYS A 306 -1.50 -13.93 11.17
C LYS A 306 -2.78 -13.20 11.59
N SER A 307 -2.66 -12.08 12.30
CA SER A 307 -3.81 -11.28 12.69
C SER A 307 -4.44 -10.57 11.49
N LEU A 308 -3.62 -10.06 10.56
CA LEU A 308 -4.11 -9.47 9.31
C LEU A 308 -4.78 -10.49 8.39
N LEU A 309 -4.25 -11.73 8.30
CA LEU A 309 -4.90 -12.82 7.55
C LEU A 309 -6.27 -13.18 8.13
N ARG A 310 -6.40 -13.20 9.48
CA ARG A 310 -7.74 -13.40 10.10
C ARG A 310 -8.70 -12.28 9.76
N ALA A 311 -8.26 -11.02 9.85
CA ALA A 311 -9.08 -9.88 9.49
C ALA A 311 -9.55 -9.93 8.03
N LEU A 312 -8.68 -10.35 7.08
CA LEU A 312 -9.08 -10.56 5.69
C LEU A 312 -10.13 -11.67 5.53
N LYS A 313 -10.04 -12.72 6.34
CA LYS A 313 -11.04 -13.80 6.34
C LYS A 313 -12.39 -13.33 6.87
N ASP A 314 -12.39 -12.54 7.94
CA ASP A 314 -13.60 -11.94 8.51
C ASP A 314 -14.21 -10.95 7.50
N ASP A 315 -13.41 -10.08 6.84
CA ASP A 315 -13.87 -9.18 5.79
C ASP A 315 -14.52 -9.92 4.60
N ALA A 316 -13.97 -11.08 4.22
CA ALA A 316 -14.53 -11.90 3.14
C ALA A 316 -15.88 -12.55 3.55
N ALA A 317 -15.98 -13.00 4.79
CA ALA A 317 -17.23 -13.57 5.32
C ALA A 317 -18.34 -12.52 5.42
N ASP A 318 -18.01 -11.31 5.91
CA ASP A 318 -18.94 -10.18 6.00
C ASP A 318 -19.43 -9.74 4.61
N ALA A 319 -18.53 -9.70 3.62
CA ALA A 319 -18.88 -9.36 2.24
C ALA A 319 -19.83 -10.41 1.62
N ALA A 320 -19.62 -11.69 1.89
CA ALA A 320 -20.50 -12.77 1.44
C ALA A 320 -21.89 -12.69 2.10
N ALA A 321 -21.93 -12.40 3.39
CA ALA A 321 -23.18 -12.24 4.14
C ALA A 321 -24.01 -11.02 3.67
N ALA A 322 -23.35 -9.95 3.23
CA ALA A 322 -24.02 -8.76 2.71
C ALA A 322 -24.62 -8.94 1.29
N GLN A 323 -24.24 -9.99 0.56
CA GLN A 323 -24.74 -10.33 -0.77
C GLN A 323 -25.84 -11.39 -0.76
N ALA A 324 -26.04 -12.09 0.36
CA ALA A 324 -27.07 -13.10 0.58
C ALA A 324 -28.37 -12.48 1.11
#